data_da95e18b0755193b69ff6121632ff6bc
#
_entry.id   da95e18b0755193b69ff6121632ff6bc
#
_cell.length_a   1.000
_cell.length_b   1.000
_cell.length_c   1.000
_cell.angle_alpha   90.00
_cell.angle_beta   90.00
_cell.angle_gamma   90.00
#
_symmetry.space_group_name_H-M   'P 1'
#
loop_
_entity.id
_entity.type
_entity.pdbx_description
1 polymer ?
#
loop_
_entity_poly.entity_id
_entity_poly.type
_entity_poly.pdbx_seq_one_letter_code
_entity_poly.pdbx_strand_id
1 'polypeptide(L)'
;MLRVSGLHHITAIAGPPQENVDFYAGILGMRLVKRSVNQDEPATYHLYYADADGHPGCDLTFFPWTRDARPRPGYGLAVETSLEVPAGSLTYWAARLQQYGVATGAPETRFGDRHLPVTDVHGFQLTLVESARPPARMFTPWDHSPVPGEHQIRGL
;
A
#
# COMPACT_ATOMS: atom_id res chain seq x y z
N MET A 1 -4.31 28.58 14.39
CA MET A 1 -5.31 27.83 13.62
C MET A 1 -4.71 26.46 13.33
N LEU A 2 -5.33 25.38 13.80
CA LEU A 2 -4.89 24.01 13.50
C LEU A 2 -5.15 23.74 12.01
N ARG A 3 -4.13 23.22 11.31
CA ARG A 3 -4.24 22.80 9.91
C ARG A 3 -4.17 21.27 9.85
N VAL A 4 -5.10 20.65 9.15
CA VAL A 4 -5.02 19.23 8.77
C VAL A 4 -4.24 19.15 7.46
N SER A 5 -3.13 18.40 7.45
CA SER A 5 -2.22 18.32 6.30
C SER A 5 -2.48 17.08 5.41
N GLY A 6 -3.39 16.19 5.81
CA GLY A 6 -3.76 15.00 5.05
C GLY A 6 -3.96 13.77 5.94
N LEU A 7 -4.10 12.62 5.30
CA LEU A 7 -4.16 11.33 5.99
C LEU A 7 -2.80 11.01 6.62
N HIS A 8 -2.81 10.44 7.83
CA HIS A 8 -1.61 9.92 8.47
C HIS A 8 -1.33 8.48 8.02
N HIS A 9 -2.32 7.63 8.14
CA HIS A 9 -2.27 6.21 7.72
C HIS A 9 -3.67 5.69 7.40
N ILE A 10 -3.71 4.53 6.76
CA ILE A 10 -4.91 3.72 6.56
C ILE A 10 -4.67 2.37 7.22
N THR A 11 -5.68 1.83 7.89
CA THR A 11 -5.66 0.48 8.46
C THR A 11 -6.70 -0.39 7.76
N ALA A 12 -6.27 -1.57 7.30
CA ALA A 12 -7.12 -2.56 6.66
C ALA A 12 -7.04 -3.92 7.37
N ILE A 13 -7.98 -4.79 7.05
CA ILE A 13 -7.97 -6.19 7.49
C ILE A 13 -7.24 -7.03 6.44
N ALA A 14 -6.42 -7.96 6.89
CA ALA A 14 -5.72 -8.91 6.03
C ALA A 14 -5.94 -10.37 6.51
N GLY A 15 -5.58 -11.32 5.68
CA GLY A 15 -5.49 -12.73 6.02
C GLY A 15 -4.17 -13.07 6.74
N PRO A 16 -3.54 -14.23 6.46
CA PRO A 16 -2.33 -14.66 7.15
C PRO A 16 -1.21 -13.63 7.14
N PRO A 17 -0.57 -13.34 8.30
CA PRO A 17 0.40 -12.26 8.41
C PRO A 17 1.63 -12.45 7.53
N GLN A 18 2.10 -13.68 7.29
CA GLN A 18 3.27 -13.91 6.44
C GLN A 18 2.97 -13.58 4.99
N GLU A 19 1.81 -13.97 4.46
CA GLU A 19 1.38 -13.63 3.10
C GLU A 19 1.27 -12.10 2.91
N ASN A 20 0.80 -11.40 3.95
CA ASN A 20 0.74 -9.94 3.95
C ASN A 20 2.16 -9.32 3.88
N VAL A 21 3.11 -9.82 4.68
CA VAL A 21 4.51 -9.36 4.65
C VAL A 21 5.16 -9.65 3.29
N ASP A 22 4.97 -10.84 2.74
CA ASP A 22 5.53 -11.24 1.46
C ASP A 22 5.03 -10.34 0.32
N PHE A 23 3.76 -9.91 0.40
CA PHE A 23 3.18 -9.00 -0.58
C PHE A 23 3.69 -7.57 -0.39
N TYR A 24 3.50 -6.96 0.79
CA TYR A 24 3.77 -5.53 0.99
C TYR A 24 5.27 -5.23 1.08
N ALA A 25 6.06 -6.05 1.74
CA ALA A 25 7.51 -5.86 1.79
C ALA A 25 8.22 -6.55 0.62
N GLY A 26 7.84 -7.76 0.25
CA GLY A 26 8.52 -8.53 -0.80
C GLY A 26 8.17 -8.06 -2.22
N ILE A 27 6.88 -7.89 -2.54
CA ILE A 27 6.43 -7.52 -3.88
C ILE A 27 6.36 -6.00 -4.03
N LEU A 28 5.65 -5.29 -3.13
CA LEU A 28 5.50 -3.85 -3.23
C LEU A 28 6.72 -3.06 -2.73
N GLY A 29 7.64 -3.71 -2.01
CA GLY A 29 8.91 -3.11 -1.60
C GLY A 29 8.79 -2.04 -0.52
N MET A 30 7.67 -1.99 0.21
CA MET A 30 7.51 -1.12 1.36
C MET A 30 8.26 -1.67 2.58
N ARG A 31 8.82 -0.80 3.42
CA ARG A 31 9.46 -1.25 4.65
C ARG A 31 8.44 -1.64 5.71
N LEU A 32 8.56 -2.83 6.30
CA LEU A 32 7.86 -3.16 7.55
C LEU A 32 8.51 -2.38 8.70
N VAL A 33 7.99 -1.18 8.97
CA VAL A 33 8.59 -0.26 9.95
C VAL A 33 8.24 -0.61 11.39
N LYS A 34 7.11 -1.29 11.60
CA LYS A 34 6.67 -1.69 12.95
C LYS A 34 5.84 -2.96 12.90
N ARG A 35 6.07 -3.84 13.88
CA ARG A 35 5.19 -4.94 14.25
C ARG A 35 4.74 -4.75 15.70
N SER A 36 3.46 -4.61 15.90
CA SER A 36 2.83 -4.45 17.22
C SER A 36 1.68 -5.46 17.35
N VAL A 37 0.80 -5.25 18.30
CA VAL A 37 -0.44 -6.00 18.48
C VAL A 37 -1.64 -5.07 18.43
N ASN A 38 -2.81 -5.62 18.07
CA ASN A 38 -4.06 -4.90 18.17
C ASN A 38 -4.38 -4.66 19.65
N GLN A 39 -4.80 -3.44 20.00
CA GLN A 39 -5.10 -3.08 21.39
C GLN A 39 -6.36 -3.77 21.92
N ASP A 40 -7.35 -3.99 21.05
CA ASP A 40 -8.61 -4.62 21.41
C ASP A 40 -8.52 -6.15 21.39
N GLU A 41 -7.60 -6.71 20.58
CA GLU A 41 -7.33 -8.15 20.49
C GLU A 41 -5.82 -8.42 20.43
N PRO A 42 -5.13 -8.50 21.58
CA PRO A 42 -3.67 -8.63 21.63
C PRO A 42 -3.10 -9.90 21.00
N ALA A 43 -3.94 -10.89 20.69
CA ALA A 43 -3.56 -12.08 19.93
C ALA A 43 -3.36 -11.80 18.42
N THR A 44 -3.81 -10.66 17.92
CA THR A 44 -3.71 -10.23 16.54
C THR A 44 -2.56 -9.22 16.37
N TYR A 45 -1.69 -9.44 15.39
CA TYR A 45 -0.65 -8.48 15.05
C TYR A 45 -1.23 -7.18 14.51
N HIS A 46 -0.45 -6.10 14.62
CA HIS A 46 -0.63 -4.87 13.87
C HIS A 46 0.66 -4.61 13.07
N LEU A 47 0.58 -4.73 11.76
CA LEU A 47 1.69 -4.58 10.83
C LEU A 47 1.64 -3.20 10.19
N TYR A 48 2.79 -2.52 10.10
CA TYR A 48 2.91 -1.15 9.57
C TYR A 48 3.94 -1.14 8.44
N TYR A 49 3.52 -0.74 7.26
CA TYR A 49 4.37 -0.58 6.09
C TYR A 49 4.44 0.88 5.68
N ALA A 50 5.65 1.37 5.45
CA ALA A 50 5.88 2.76 5.06
C ALA A 50 7.13 2.90 4.20
N ASP A 51 7.57 4.15 4.02
CA ASP A 51 8.92 4.46 3.53
C ASP A 51 10.01 4.10 4.55
N ALA A 52 11.27 4.46 4.27
CA ALA A 52 12.39 4.10 5.16
C ALA A 52 12.26 4.65 6.58
N ASP A 53 11.65 5.82 6.75
CA ASP A 53 11.57 6.54 8.04
C ASP A 53 10.19 6.47 8.71
N GLY A 54 9.17 5.92 8.04
CA GLY A 54 7.81 5.86 8.57
C GLY A 54 7.11 7.21 8.60
N HIS A 55 7.24 7.99 7.52
CA HIS A 55 6.62 9.31 7.47
C HIS A 55 5.10 9.24 7.42
N PRO A 56 4.39 10.15 8.13
CA PRO A 56 2.95 10.29 8.03
C PRO A 56 2.48 10.47 6.59
N GLY A 57 1.48 9.67 6.19
CA GLY A 57 0.96 9.65 4.82
C GLY A 57 1.62 8.65 3.92
N CYS A 58 2.67 7.95 4.39
CA CYS A 58 3.25 6.78 3.73
C CYS A 58 2.79 5.48 4.38
N ASP A 59 2.15 5.54 5.54
CA ASP A 59 1.79 4.37 6.34
C ASP A 59 0.54 3.67 5.82
N LEU A 60 0.69 2.39 5.47
CA LEU A 60 -0.39 1.44 5.24
C LEU A 60 -0.28 0.34 6.28
N THR A 61 -1.33 0.11 7.05
CA THR A 61 -1.28 -0.81 8.18
C THR A 61 -2.34 -1.90 8.10
N PHE A 62 -2.07 -3.05 8.75
CA PHE A 62 -2.95 -4.20 8.67
C PHE A 62 -3.14 -4.89 10.02
N PHE A 63 -4.38 -5.34 10.23
CA PHE A 63 -4.72 -6.36 11.20
C PHE A 63 -4.90 -7.70 10.48
N PRO A 64 -3.95 -8.64 10.56
CA PRO A 64 -4.07 -9.95 9.94
C PRO A 64 -5.00 -10.85 10.77
N TRP A 65 -6.23 -10.96 10.33
CA TRP A 65 -7.25 -11.82 10.92
C TRP A 65 -7.41 -13.12 10.16
N THR A 66 -6.84 -14.19 10.70
CA THR A 66 -6.79 -15.50 10.02
C THR A 66 -8.11 -16.28 10.08
N ARG A 67 -9.08 -15.84 10.87
CA ARG A 67 -10.30 -16.60 11.16
C ARG A 67 -11.48 -16.27 10.26
N ASP A 68 -11.39 -15.22 9.45
CA ASP A 68 -12.60 -14.70 8.86
C ASP A 68 -12.72 -14.84 7.36
N ALA A 69 -14.00 -14.93 7.01
CA ALA A 69 -14.49 -14.99 5.68
C ALA A 69 -13.96 -13.82 4.84
N ARG A 70 -13.88 -14.06 3.54
CA ARG A 70 -13.58 -13.04 2.54
C ARG A 70 -14.37 -11.75 2.79
N PRO A 71 -13.73 -10.58 2.60
CA PRO A 71 -14.39 -9.30 2.81
C PRO A 71 -15.68 -9.23 1.99
N ARG A 72 -16.74 -8.70 2.61
CA ARG A 72 -18.00 -8.44 1.94
C ARG A 72 -18.10 -6.94 1.69
N PRO A 73 -17.97 -6.49 0.43
CA PRO A 73 -18.19 -5.09 0.10
C PRO A 73 -19.59 -4.64 0.53
N GLY A 74 -19.70 -3.44 1.08
CA GLY A 74 -20.96 -2.88 1.54
C GLY A 74 -20.96 -1.35 1.48
N TYR A 75 -22.09 -0.75 1.80
CA TYR A 75 -22.20 0.71 1.84
C TYR A 75 -21.35 1.30 2.96
N GLY A 76 -20.71 2.44 2.69
CA GLY A 76 -19.89 3.16 3.68
C GLY A 76 -18.47 2.63 3.88
N LEU A 77 -18.03 1.66 3.06
CA LEU A 77 -16.65 1.19 3.06
C LEU A 77 -15.79 1.98 2.06
N ALA A 78 -14.52 2.22 2.43
CA ALA A 78 -13.50 2.56 1.46
C ALA A 78 -13.24 1.32 0.59
N VAL A 79 -13.44 1.44 -0.71
CA VAL A 79 -13.38 0.29 -1.63
C VAL A 79 -12.02 0.14 -2.30
N GLU A 80 -11.19 1.18 -2.28
CA GLU A 80 -9.89 1.22 -2.93
C GLU A 80 -8.95 2.15 -2.15
N THR A 81 -7.68 1.79 -2.08
CA THR A 81 -6.61 2.65 -1.54
C THR A 81 -5.62 2.99 -2.66
N SER A 82 -5.43 4.27 -2.91
CA SER A 82 -4.46 4.75 -3.89
C SER A 82 -3.08 4.94 -3.26
N LEU A 83 -2.06 4.46 -3.95
CA LEU A 83 -0.66 4.58 -3.57
C LEU A 83 0.11 5.33 -4.66
N GLU A 84 0.73 6.44 -4.29
CA GLU A 84 1.49 7.26 -5.23
C GLU A 84 2.81 6.58 -5.62
N VAL A 85 3.09 6.58 -6.93
CA VAL A 85 4.37 6.17 -7.50
C VAL A 85 4.93 7.26 -8.41
N PRO A 86 6.25 7.33 -8.61
CA PRO A 86 6.87 8.32 -9.50
C PRO A 86 6.35 8.26 -10.94
N ALA A 87 6.38 9.40 -11.63
CA ALA A 87 6.08 9.48 -13.05
C ALA A 87 6.96 8.52 -13.87
N GLY A 88 6.36 7.78 -14.82
CA GLY A 88 7.04 6.77 -15.62
C GLY A 88 7.14 5.38 -14.97
N SER A 89 6.65 5.21 -13.73
CA SER A 89 6.81 3.95 -12.98
C SER A 89 5.80 2.86 -13.33
N LEU A 90 4.64 3.17 -13.91
CA LEU A 90 3.60 2.15 -14.12
C LEU A 90 4.02 1.03 -15.05
N THR A 91 4.91 1.29 -16.01
CA THR A 91 5.45 0.23 -16.89
C THR A 91 6.30 -0.77 -16.10
N TYR A 92 7.15 -0.28 -15.19
CA TYR A 92 7.90 -1.12 -14.27
C TYR A 92 6.97 -1.94 -13.37
N TRP A 93 5.97 -1.28 -12.78
CA TRP A 93 5.04 -1.93 -11.87
C TRP A 93 4.19 -3.00 -12.57
N ALA A 94 3.70 -2.75 -13.78
CA ALA A 94 2.96 -3.74 -14.55
C ALA A 94 3.80 -5.01 -14.80
N ALA A 95 5.05 -4.84 -15.23
CA ALA A 95 5.97 -5.96 -15.47
C ALA A 95 6.30 -6.71 -14.17
N ARG A 96 6.58 -5.98 -13.07
CA ARG A 96 6.89 -6.58 -11.77
C ARG A 96 5.71 -7.38 -11.22
N LEU A 97 4.52 -6.81 -11.19
CA LEU A 97 3.31 -7.47 -10.67
C LEU A 97 2.98 -8.72 -11.50
N GLN A 98 3.12 -8.63 -12.82
CA GLN A 98 2.98 -9.80 -13.70
C GLN A 98 3.99 -10.91 -13.38
N GLN A 99 5.25 -10.56 -13.12
CA GLN A 99 6.30 -11.52 -12.73
C GLN A 99 5.95 -12.31 -11.47
N TYR A 100 5.26 -11.65 -10.51
CA TYR A 100 4.82 -12.28 -9.26
C TYR A 100 3.41 -12.87 -9.34
N GLY A 101 2.77 -12.86 -10.52
CA GLY A 101 1.42 -13.40 -10.70
C GLY A 101 0.33 -12.62 -9.97
N VAL A 102 0.57 -11.34 -9.65
CA VAL A 102 -0.40 -10.48 -8.98
C VAL A 102 -1.48 -10.02 -9.94
N ALA A 103 -2.74 -10.10 -9.50
CA ALA A 103 -3.87 -9.65 -10.30
C ALA A 103 -3.88 -8.13 -10.46
N THR A 104 -3.88 -7.65 -11.70
CA THR A 104 -3.97 -6.22 -12.05
C THR A 104 -5.13 -5.98 -13.00
N GLY A 105 -5.75 -4.80 -12.89
CA GLY A 105 -6.66 -4.27 -13.89
C GLY A 105 -5.92 -3.69 -15.10
N ALA A 106 -6.67 -3.28 -16.11
CA ALA A 106 -6.11 -2.51 -17.21
C ALA A 106 -5.69 -1.11 -16.70
N PRO A 107 -4.53 -0.58 -17.15
CA PRO A 107 -4.19 0.80 -16.85
C PRO A 107 -5.25 1.77 -17.37
N GLU A 108 -5.60 2.76 -16.57
CA GLU A 108 -6.63 3.74 -16.88
C GLU A 108 -6.20 5.15 -16.51
N THR A 109 -6.97 6.16 -16.93
CA THR A 109 -6.75 7.56 -16.54
C THR A 109 -7.94 8.03 -15.72
N ARG A 110 -7.68 8.49 -14.48
CA ARG A 110 -8.66 9.12 -13.59
C ARG A 110 -8.11 10.45 -13.10
N PHE A 111 -8.93 11.48 -13.10
CA PHE A 111 -8.58 12.83 -12.62
C PHE A 111 -7.30 13.42 -13.25
N GLY A 112 -6.93 12.96 -14.45
CA GLY A 112 -5.72 13.40 -15.16
C GLY A 112 -4.45 12.63 -14.85
N ASP A 113 -4.46 11.75 -13.86
CA ASP A 113 -3.34 10.87 -13.51
C ASP A 113 -3.54 9.45 -14.08
N ARG A 114 -2.45 8.72 -14.31
CA ARG A 114 -2.48 7.32 -14.76
C ARG A 114 -2.57 6.40 -13.56
N HIS A 115 -3.41 5.38 -13.66
CA HIS A 115 -3.73 4.44 -12.61
C HIS A 115 -3.51 3.00 -13.07
N LEU A 116 -2.97 2.16 -12.18
CA LEU A 116 -2.88 0.71 -12.35
C LEU A 116 -3.59 0.04 -11.16
N PRO A 117 -4.81 -0.50 -11.36
CA PRO A 117 -5.51 -1.24 -10.33
C PRO A 117 -4.77 -2.53 -9.98
N VAL A 118 -4.69 -2.84 -8.69
CA VAL A 118 -3.99 -4.02 -8.13
C VAL A 118 -4.87 -4.65 -7.08
N THR A 119 -4.98 -5.97 -7.07
CA THR A 119 -5.64 -6.71 -6.00
C THR A 119 -4.60 -7.49 -5.21
N ASP A 120 -4.53 -7.28 -3.91
CA ASP A 120 -3.61 -8.02 -3.06
C ASP A 120 -4.03 -9.48 -2.87
N VAL A 121 -3.18 -10.26 -2.21
CA VAL A 121 -3.39 -11.71 -1.99
C VAL A 121 -4.65 -12.03 -1.16
N HIS A 122 -5.20 -11.05 -0.46
CA HIS A 122 -6.40 -11.19 0.38
C HIS A 122 -7.64 -10.51 -0.22
N GLY A 123 -7.53 -9.95 -1.43
CA GLY A 123 -8.62 -9.29 -2.13
C GLY A 123 -8.77 -7.80 -1.82
N PHE A 124 -7.81 -7.20 -1.10
CA PHE A 124 -7.81 -5.76 -0.85
C PHE A 124 -7.46 -5.01 -2.14
N GLN A 125 -8.27 -3.99 -2.46
CA GLN A 125 -8.11 -3.24 -3.69
C GLN A 125 -7.16 -2.07 -3.49
N LEU A 126 -6.11 -2.06 -4.28
CA LEU A 126 -5.11 -1.00 -4.36
C LEU A 126 -5.14 -0.38 -5.76
N THR A 127 -4.64 0.83 -5.87
CA THR A 127 -4.33 1.45 -7.17
C THR A 127 -2.99 2.16 -7.08
N LEU A 128 -2.05 1.80 -7.95
CA LEU A 128 -0.83 2.57 -8.11
C LEU A 128 -1.12 3.77 -8.99
N VAL A 129 -0.87 4.97 -8.47
CA VAL A 129 -1.16 6.23 -9.14
C VAL A 129 0.15 6.90 -9.53
N GLU A 130 0.36 7.08 -10.81
CA GLU A 130 1.53 7.76 -11.37
C GLU A 130 1.32 9.26 -11.30
N SER A 131 2.03 9.92 -10.36
CA SER A 131 1.95 11.36 -10.20
C SER A 131 3.13 12.06 -10.86
N ALA A 132 2.82 13.02 -11.73
CA ALA A 132 3.80 13.94 -12.29
C ALA A 132 4.04 15.15 -11.38
N ARG A 133 3.28 15.30 -10.30
CA ARG A 133 3.42 16.39 -9.33
C ARG A 133 4.60 16.13 -8.40
N PRO A 134 5.28 17.17 -7.91
CA PRO A 134 6.22 17.00 -6.82
C PRO A 134 5.53 16.32 -5.63
N PRO A 135 6.19 15.40 -4.91
CA PRO A 135 5.58 14.75 -3.76
C PRO A 135 5.17 15.82 -2.74
N ALA A 136 3.89 15.80 -2.34
CA ALA A 136 3.35 16.73 -1.36
C ALA A 136 3.84 16.44 0.06
N ARG A 137 4.57 15.34 0.26
CA ARG A 137 4.98 14.79 1.55
C ARG A 137 6.45 14.40 1.56
N MET A 138 7.01 14.28 2.76
CA MET A 138 8.35 13.72 2.94
C MET A 138 8.32 12.24 2.56
N PHE A 139 9.37 11.80 1.89
CA PHE A 139 9.58 10.42 1.50
C PHE A 139 11.08 10.13 1.56
N THR A 140 11.45 9.04 2.23
CA THR A 140 12.83 8.54 2.25
C THR A 140 12.87 7.16 1.58
N PRO A 141 13.62 6.99 0.47
CA PRO A 141 13.77 5.69 -0.16
C PRO A 141 14.34 4.65 0.82
N TRP A 142 13.84 3.43 0.75
CA TRP A 142 14.40 2.33 1.51
C TRP A 142 15.46 1.59 0.68
N ASP A 143 16.72 1.72 1.07
CA ASP A 143 17.88 1.19 0.32
C ASP A 143 17.91 -0.34 0.21
N HIS A 144 17.26 -1.05 1.15
CA HIS A 144 17.13 -2.51 1.11
C HIS A 144 15.86 -3.01 0.44
N SER A 145 15.07 -2.11 -0.17
CA SER A 145 13.88 -2.49 -0.91
C SER A 145 14.21 -3.36 -2.13
N PRO A 146 13.41 -4.40 -2.41
CA PRO A 146 13.51 -5.12 -3.68
C PRO A 146 13.01 -4.30 -4.89
N VAL A 147 12.52 -3.08 -4.65
CA VAL A 147 12.06 -2.12 -5.67
C VAL A 147 13.07 -0.98 -5.76
N PRO A 148 13.59 -0.67 -6.96
CA PRO A 148 14.51 0.46 -7.16
C PRO A 148 13.92 1.78 -6.66
N GLY A 149 14.75 2.65 -6.07
CA GLY A 149 14.33 3.88 -5.41
C GLY A 149 13.48 4.80 -6.29
N GLU A 150 13.77 4.84 -7.59
CA GLU A 150 13.04 5.61 -8.59
C GLU A 150 11.61 5.10 -8.89
N HIS A 151 11.26 3.90 -8.38
CA HIS A 151 9.94 3.30 -8.57
C HIS A 151 9.20 3.07 -7.26
N GLN A 152 9.83 3.32 -6.11
CA GLN A 152 9.21 3.05 -4.80
C GLN A 152 7.92 3.84 -4.57
N ILE A 153 6.99 3.22 -3.87
CA ILE A 153 5.72 3.83 -3.41
C ILE A 153 6.04 4.97 -2.45
N ARG A 154 5.47 6.15 -2.70
CA ARG A 154 5.77 7.40 -1.98
C ARG A 154 4.73 7.81 -0.95
N GLY A 155 3.55 7.20 -0.97
CA GLY A 155 2.51 7.49 0.03
C GLY A 155 1.09 7.19 -0.44
N LEU A 156 0.13 7.68 0.37
CA LEU A 156 -1.31 7.53 0.21
C LEU A 156 -1.90 8.70 -0.58
#